data_b0e0261e47839d6a860d2c1e95dd58d3
#
_entry.id   b0e0261e47839d6a860d2c1e95dd58d3
#
_cell.length_a   1.000
_cell.length_b   1.000
_cell.length_c   1.000
_cell.angle_alpha   90.00
_cell.angle_beta   90.00
_cell.angle_gamma   90.00
#
_symmetry.space_group_name_H-M   'P 1'
#
loop_
_entity.id
_entity.type
_entity.pdbx_description
1 polymer ?
#
loop_
_entity_poly.entity_id
_entity_poly.type
_entity_poly.pdbx_seq_one_letter_code
_entity_poly.pdbx_strand_id
1 'polypeptide(L)'
;MEAPQMLGGDSKQAIEYLQKGLKMNPNHTMMRAELAQAYIATNRKGEAKKEIDAVLAAPPDPQHAPEQKDAVAKVQKLQQRLG
;
A
#
# COMPACT_ATOMS: atom_id res chain seq x y z
N MET A 1 -12.13 -22.79 -5.43
CA MET A 1 -12.62 -22.40 -5.36
C MET A 1 -12.77 -21.25 -4.86
N GLU A 2 -12.47 -20.64 -4.42
CA GLU A 2 -12.60 -19.63 -3.70
C GLU A 2 -11.87 -18.45 -4.11
N ALA A 3 -11.04 -18.52 -5.08
CA ALA A 3 -10.27 -17.40 -5.57
C ALA A 3 -11.11 -16.17 -5.90
N PRO A 4 -12.26 -16.32 -6.55
CA PRO A 4 -13.05 -15.14 -6.88
C PRO A 4 -13.54 -14.39 -5.67
N GLN A 5 -13.80 -15.13 -4.62
CA GLN A 5 -14.26 -14.47 -3.43
C GLN A 5 -13.21 -13.64 -2.80
N MET A 6 -11.98 -14.09 -2.90
CA MET A 6 -10.91 -13.39 -2.29
C MET A 6 -10.68 -12.03 -2.91
N LEU A 7 -11.00 -11.86 -4.16
CA LEU A 7 -10.74 -10.61 -4.82
C LEU A 7 -11.54 -9.46 -4.24
N GLY A 8 -12.80 -9.67 -3.95
CA GLY A 8 -13.63 -8.58 -3.46
C GLY A 8 -13.55 -8.43 -1.96
N GLY A 9 -13.84 -9.50 -1.24
CA GLY A 9 -13.87 -9.46 0.21
C GLY A 9 -12.51 -9.18 0.81
N ASP A 10 -11.49 -9.80 0.24
CA ASP A 10 -10.15 -9.67 0.79
C ASP A 10 -9.58 -8.27 0.68
N SER A 11 -9.94 -7.54 -0.35
CA SER A 11 -9.43 -6.18 -0.50
C SER A 11 -9.92 -5.28 0.62
N LYS A 12 -11.20 -5.39 1.00
CA LYS A 12 -11.71 -4.60 2.10
C LYS A 12 -11.07 -5.00 3.41
N GLN A 13 -10.96 -6.29 3.65
CA GLN A 13 -10.34 -6.79 4.87
C GLN A 13 -8.87 -6.39 4.93
N ALA A 14 -8.18 -6.45 3.80
CA ALA A 14 -6.79 -6.04 3.74
C ALA A 14 -6.63 -4.57 4.08
N ILE A 15 -7.53 -3.72 3.58
CA ILE A 15 -7.49 -2.30 3.88
C ILE A 15 -7.63 -2.07 5.39
N GLU A 16 -8.60 -2.71 6.02
CA GLU A 16 -8.79 -2.57 7.46
C GLU A 16 -7.59 -3.05 8.25
N TYR A 17 -7.06 -4.20 7.85
CA TYR A 17 -5.91 -4.77 8.52
C TYR A 17 -4.69 -3.86 8.40
N LEU A 18 -4.45 -3.36 7.20
CA LEU A 18 -3.31 -2.49 6.96
C LEU A 18 -3.46 -1.15 7.66
N GLN A 19 -4.69 -0.62 7.71
CA GLN A 19 -4.93 0.62 8.43
C GLN A 19 -4.63 0.45 9.92
N LYS A 20 -5.01 -0.68 10.49
CA LYS A 20 -4.71 -0.96 11.88
C LYS A 20 -3.20 -1.07 12.11
N GLY A 21 -2.53 -1.78 11.20
CA GLY A 21 -1.09 -1.92 11.29
C GLY A 21 -0.38 -0.58 11.21
N LEU A 22 -0.86 0.31 10.36
CA LEU A 22 -0.26 1.63 10.22
C LEU A 22 -0.51 2.52 11.43
N LYS A 23 -1.60 2.34 12.14
CA LYS A 23 -1.80 3.06 13.39
C LYS A 23 -0.72 2.71 14.40
N MET A 24 -0.28 1.46 14.40
CA MET A 24 0.76 1.01 15.30
C MET A 24 2.16 1.36 14.77
N ASN A 25 2.32 1.37 13.46
CA ASN A 25 3.61 1.66 12.82
C ASN A 25 3.41 2.61 11.64
N PRO A 26 3.24 3.91 11.91
CA PRO A 26 2.93 4.87 10.84
C PRO A 26 4.01 4.98 9.78
N ASN A 27 5.23 4.58 10.11
CA ASN A 27 6.35 4.71 9.18
C ASN A 27 6.62 3.44 8.37
N HIS A 28 5.73 2.47 8.43
CA HIS A 28 5.94 1.20 7.73
C HIS A 28 5.61 1.37 6.26
N THR A 29 6.63 1.62 5.45
CA THR A 29 6.43 1.96 4.05
C THR A 29 5.82 0.82 3.23
N MET A 30 6.20 -0.43 3.50
CA MET A 30 5.64 -1.55 2.76
C MET A 30 4.13 -1.69 3.02
N MET A 31 3.68 -1.48 4.25
CA MET A 31 2.25 -1.50 4.53
C MET A 31 1.51 -0.42 3.76
N ARG A 32 2.11 0.77 3.65
CA ARG A 32 1.50 1.83 2.86
C ARG A 32 1.45 1.47 1.39
N ALA A 33 2.49 0.83 0.87
CA ALA A 33 2.50 0.39 -0.52
C ALA A 33 1.41 -0.63 -0.77
N GLU A 34 1.25 -1.59 0.13
CA GLU A 34 0.20 -2.60 0.00
C GLU A 34 -1.18 -1.99 0.14
N LEU A 35 -1.32 -1.00 1.03
CA LEU A 35 -2.58 -0.31 1.18
C LEU A 35 -2.94 0.46 -0.09
N ALA A 36 -1.96 1.10 -0.72
CA ALA A 36 -2.18 1.77 -1.99
C ALA A 36 -2.69 0.79 -3.04
N GLN A 37 -2.08 -0.39 -3.11
CA GLN A 37 -2.51 -1.41 -4.04
C GLN A 37 -3.96 -1.83 -3.79
N ALA A 38 -4.31 -2.02 -2.52
CA ALA A 38 -5.67 -2.40 -2.16
C ALA A 38 -6.67 -1.30 -2.51
N TYR A 39 -6.29 -0.04 -2.32
CA TYR A 39 -7.15 1.07 -2.71
C TYR A 39 -7.39 1.10 -4.22
N ILE A 40 -6.36 0.83 -5.01
CA ILE A 40 -6.51 0.77 -6.46
C ILE A 40 -7.46 -0.37 -6.84
N ALA A 41 -7.29 -1.52 -6.20
CA ALA A 41 -8.13 -2.68 -6.46
C ALA A 41 -9.61 -2.42 -6.15
N THR A 42 -9.88 -1.51 -5.22
CA THR A 42 -11.25 -1.16 -4.85
C THR A 42 -11.70 0.15 -5.47
N ASN A 43 -10.96 0.64 -6.47
CA ASN A 43 -11.29 1.86 -7.21
C ASN A 43 -11.28 3.11 -6.33
N ARG A 44 -10.38 3.15 -5.35
CA ARG A 44 -10.21 4.30 -4.45
C ARG A 44 -8.90 4.99 -4.78
N LYS A 45 -8.84 5.56 -5.98
CA LYS A 45 -7.59 6.10 -6.53
C LYS A 45 -7.05 7.28 -5.74
N GLY A 46 -7.92 8.15 -5.25
CA GLY A 46 -7.48 9.29 -4.46
C GLY A 46 -6.77 8.89 -3.19
N GLU A 47 -7.30 7.89 -2.51
CA GLU A 47 -6.67 7.39 -1.30
C GLU A 47 -5.38 6.64 -1.62
N ALA A 48 -5.37 5.92 -2.73
CA ALA A 48 -4.16 5.25 -3.18
C ALA A 48 -3.03 6.25 -3.43
N LYS A 49 -3.35 7.36 -4.07
CA LYS A 49 -2.36 8.37 -4.35
C LYS A 49 -1.74 8.94 -3.07
N LYS A 50 -2.56 9.13 -2.05
CA LYS A 50 -2.05 9.62 -0.78
C LYS A 50 -1.03 8.66 -0.19
N GLU A 51 -1.31 7.37 -0.26
CA GLU A 51 -0.37 6.37 0.28
C GLU A 51 0.90 6.32 -0.57
N ILE A 52 0.77 6.40 -1.89
CA ILE A 52 1.92 6.42 -2.77
C ILE A 52 2.82 7.61 -2.44
N ASP A 53 2.22 8.80 -2.32
CA ASP A 53 2.97 9.99 -2.01
C ASP A 53 3.68 9.88 -0.65
N ALA A 54 3.02 9.25 0.32
CA ALA A 54 3.62 9.06 1.63
C ALA A 54 4.83 8.14 1.57
N VAL A 55 4.76 7.09 0.75
CA VAL A 55 5.91 6.19 0.58
C VAL A 55 7.07 6.93 -0.08
N LEU A 56 6.78 7.69 -1.11
CA LEU A 56 7.83 8.40 -1.85
C LEU A 56 8.47 9.51 -1.01
N ALA A 57 7.72 10.08 -0.08
CA ALA A 57 8.22 11.14 0.78
C ALA A 57 8.85 10.63 2.07
N ALA A 58 8.75 9.34 2.35
CA ALA A 58 9.26 8.80 3.60
C ALA A 58 10.77 8.95 3.69
N PRO A 59 11.29 9.34 4.86
CA PRO A 59 12.73 9.46 5.03
C PRO A 59 13.39 8.08 5.01
N PRO A 60 14.67 8.01 4.65
CA PRO A 60 15.37 6.73 4.63
C PRO A 60 15.37 6.08 6.00
N ASP A 61 15.14 4.77 6.02
CA ASP A 61 15.15 3.99 7.25
C ASP A 61 16.24 2.93 7.12
N PRO A 62 17.40 3.13 7.75
CA PRO A 62 18.52 2.20 7.60
C PRO A 62 18.20 0.78 8.07
N GLN A 63 17.31 0.65 9.05
CA GLN A 63 16.97 -0.68 9.57
C GLN A 63 16.11 -1.46 8.61
N HIS A 64 15.35 -0.76 7.77
CA HIS A 64 14.43 -1.41 6.84
C HIS A 64 14.70 -0.98 5.40
N ALA A 65 15.94 -0.64 5.09
CA ALA A 65 16.28 -0.12 3.78
C ALA A 65 15.86 -1.02 2.62
N PRO A 66 16.12 -2.33 2.67
CA PRO A 66 15.69 -3.20 1.56
C PRO A 66 14.18 -3.21 1.38
N GLU A 67 13.45 -3.24 2.48
CA GLU A 67 11.99 -3.26 2.41
C GLU A 67 11.45 -1.93 1.91
N GLN A 68 12.05 -0.83 2.34
CA GLN A 68 11.66 0.48 1.88
C GLN A 68 11.91 0.64 0.38
N LYS A 69 13.03 0.13 -0.10
CA LYS A 69 13.34 0.17 -1.52
C LYS A 69 12.30 -0.59 -2.32
N ASP A 70 11.91 -1.76 -1.84
CA ASP A 70 10.87 -2.54 -2.49
C ASP A 70 9.53 -1.81 -2.48
N ALA A 71 9.22 -1.13 -1.38
CA ALA A 71 7.98 -0.37 -1.29
C ALA A 71 7.96 0.76 -2.31
N VAL A 72 9.08 1.48 -2.46
CA VAL A 72 9.17 2.56 -3.43
C VAL A 72 8.97 2.02 -4.85
N ALA A 73 9.64 0.90 -5.17
CA ALA A 73 9.48 0.31 -6.49
C ALA A 73 8.03 -0.09 -6.75
N LYS A 74 7.37 -0.64 -5.74
CA LYS A 74 5.99 -1.06 -5.87
C LYS A 74 5.07 0.13 -6.14
N VAL A 75 5.22 1.21 -5.37
CA VAL A 75 4.34 2.36 -5.57
C VAL A 75 4.62 3.09 -6.87
N GLN A 76 5.84 3.04 -7.38
CA GLN A 76 6.13 3.62 -8.68
C GLN A 76 5.38 2.90 -9.79
N LYS A 77 5.28 1.58 -9.70
CA LYS A 77 4.47 0.82 -10.65
C LYS A 77 2.99 1.17 -10.52
N LEU A 78 2.52 1.31 -9.29
CA LEU A 78 1.12 1.67 -9.06
C LEU A 78 0.82 3.07 -9.58
N GLN A 79 1.77 3.97 -9.46
CA GLN A 79 1.63 5.33 -9.96
C GLN A 79 1.37 5.33 -11.47
N GLN A 80 2.03 4.46 -12.19
CA GLN A 80 1.83 4.35 -13.63
C GLN A 80 0.41 3.91 -13.96
N ARG A 81 -0.17 3.07 -13.11
CA ARG A 81 -1.55 2.63 -13.32
C ARG A 81 -2.55 3.76 -13.09
N LEU A 82 -2.22 4.67 -12.19
CA LEU A 82 -3.10 5.80 -11.90
C LEU A 82 -3.01 6.87 -12.97
N GLY A 83 -1.84 7.02 -13.49
CA GLY A 83 -1.55 8.06 -14.44
C GLY A 83 -2.16 7.85 -15.76
#